data_edadb9ffdf1b0134f64048c7dc7b4127
#
_entry.id   edadb9ffdf1b0134f64048c7dc7b4127
#
_cell.length_a   1.000
_cell.length_b   1.000
_cell.length_c   1.000
_cell.angle_alpha   90.00
_cell.angle_beta   90.00
_cell.angle_gamma   90.00
#
_symmetry.space_group_name_H-M   'P 1'
#
loop_
_entity.id
_entity.type
_entity.pdbx_description
1 polymer ?
#
loop_
_entity_poly.entity_id
_entity_poly.type
_entity_poly.pdbx_seq_one_letter_code
_entity_poly.pdbx_strand_id
1 'polypeptide(L)'
;MKKLVCIIAALFFLMPASLQAQQRFPKPEFESGYEQPDPVTPEPRSAAMDYFDVAVLIGVLGLASWLVIRKRSRQGILWLSIFTLLYFGFYRNGCICSVGSIQNIVLSFSDATYAISVTALLFFLLPLVFALFFGRTFCAGACPLGVIQDLVIIHPISLPFWLRKTLGIIPYMYLALAVLYAATGTDFIICRYDPFVGIYRMDAPYTMVVLGVAFLLMGMFVGRPYCRFFCPYGVLLKWMSKFSRWHLTITPAHCIQCKLCTTSCPFDAIDYPTEEKVKAGSRAGSRRFILYASLLPAWVILGTFTGMKSHTYLSRANQDVYLAELLIANPEVREDPDNLDVQTFLSSGRTMEQLVEDARIVRKKFYSGSMIAGGFIGLVIGMTLLNQVIFRRRTDYVPNPGDCYSCARCQDYCPVERPLKKQTT
;
A
#
# COMPACT_ATOMS: atom_id res chain seq x y z
N MET A 1 2.55 -3.90 28.63
CA MET A 1 2.93 -3.72 27.23
C MET A 1 4.40 -4.03 26.94
N LYS A 2 5.39 -3.48 27.68
CA LYS A 2 6.83 -3.79 27.46
C LYS A 2 7.16 -5.28 27.50
N LYS A 3 6.60 -6.06 28.45
CA LYS A 3 6.83 -7.51 28.57
C LYS A 3 6.26 -8.31 27.38
N LEU A 4 5.12 -7.89 26.81
CA LEU A 4 4.52 -8.57 25.65
C LEU A 4 5.35 -8.36 24.37
N VAL A 5 5.90 -7.16 24.19
CA VAL A 5 6.78 -6.84 23.06
C VAL A 5 8.10 -7.63 23.14
N CYS A 6 8.67 -7.78 24.35
CA CYS A 6 9.85 -8.62 24.55
C CYS A 6 9.58 -10.10 24.31
N ILE A 7 8.39 -10.61 24.66
CA ILE A 7 8.00 -12.00 24.40
C ILE A 7 7.81 -12.24 22.90
N ILE A 8 7.17 -11.30 22.18
CA ILE A 8 6.99 -11.40 20.72
C ILE A 8 8.34 -11.30 20.02
N ALA A 9 9.22 -10.40 20.44
CA ALA A 9 10.59 -10.29 19.91
C ALA A 9 11.42 -11.55 20.21
N ALA A 10 11.31 -12.12 21.41
CA ALA A 10 11.99 -13.37 21.78
C ALA A 10 11.45 -14.58 21.00
N LEU A 11 10.13 -14.65 20.75
CA LEU A 11 9.53 -15.69 19.90
C LEU A 11 9.96 -15.55 18.43
N PHE A 12 10.21 -14.34 17.95
CA PHE A 12 10.75 -14.11 16.59
C PHE A 12 12.22 -14.53 16.46
N PHE A 13 13.02 -14.38 17.54
CA PHE A 13 14.41 -14.83 17.59
C PHE A 13 14.57 -16.34 17.86
N LEU A 14 13.54 -17.00 18.37
CA LEU A 14 13.51 -18.44 18.62
C LEU A 14 12.96 -19.27 17.44
N MET A 15 12.61 -18.62 16.32
CA MET A 15 12.33 -19.36 15.09
C MET A 15 13.62 -20.03 14.63
N PRO A 16 13.64 -21.37 14.51
CA PRO A 16 14.84 -22.07 14.15
C PRO A 16 15.30 -21.62 12.75
N ALA A 17 16.61 -21.43 12.62
CA ALA A 17 17.31 -21.10 11.34
C ALA A 17 17.19 -22.21 10.27
N SER A 18 16.25 -23.10 10.38
CA SER A 18 15.95 -24.17 9.43
C SER A 18 15.00 -23.77 8.30
N LEU A 19 14.78 -22.48 8.07
CA LEU A 19 14.28 -21.96 6.80
C LEU A 19 15.42 -21.94 5.76
N GLN A 20 16.10 -23.07 5.59
CA GLN A 20 16.79 -23.33 4.36
C GLN A 20 15.70 -23.39 3.28
N ALA A 21 15.72 -22.41 2.37
CA ALA A 21 14.97 -22.52 1.13
C ALA A 21 15.26 -23.93 0.58
N GLN A 22 14.23 -24.76 0.48
CA GLN A 22 14.37 -26.06 -0.17
C GLN A 22 14.88 -25.73 -1.57
N GLN A 23 16.17 -25.97 -1.80
CA GLN A 23 16.69 -26.03 -3.15
C GLN A 23 15.81 -27.05 -3.86
N ARG A 24 15.11 -26.61 -4.90
CA ARG A 24 14.45 -27.54 -5.80
C ARG A 24 15.58 -28.42 -6.33
N PHE A 25 15.63 -29.64 -5.85
CA PHE A 25 16.57 -30.63 -6.43
C PHE A 25 16.31 -30.68 -7.93
N PRO A 26 17.37 -30.74 -8.78
CA PRO A 26 17.19 -31.05 -10.18
C PRO A 26 16.33 -32.32 -10.24
N LYS A 27 15.43 -32.40 -11.23
CA LYS A 27 14.58 -33.59 -11.41
C LYS A 27 15.49 -34.82 -11.37
N PRO A 28 15.28 -35.76 -10.44
CA PRO A 28 16.11 -36.96 -10.42
C PRO A 28 15.93 -37.69 -11.75
N GLU A 29 17.03 -37.99 -12.44
CA GLU A 29 17.02 -38.85 -13.60
C GLU A 29 16.75 -40.27 -13.12
N PHE A 30 15.52 -40.72 -13.28
CA PHE A 30 15.16 -42.10 -12.97
C PHE A 30 15.49 -43.00 -14.16
N GLU A 31 16.50 -43.83 -14.04
CA GLU A 31 16.85 -44.87 -15.05
C GLU A 31 15.79 -45.99 -15.16
N SER A 32 14.84 -46.04 -14.27
CA SER A 32 13.83 -47.12 -14.19
C SER A 32 12.40 -46.56 -14.28
N GLY A 33 11.86 -46.31 -15.45
CA GLY A 33 10.42 -46.22 -15.74
C GLY A 33 9.48 -45.61 -14.67
N TYR A 34 10.01 -44.84 -13.70
CA TYR A 34 9.23 -44.16 -12.69
C TYR A 34 8.59 -42.91 -13.30
N GLU A 35 7.28 -42.95 -13.45
CA GLU A 35 6.49 -41.76 -13.80
C GLU A 35 6.31 -40.91 -12.55
N GLN A 36 6.75 -39.65 -12.62
CA GLN A 36 6.57 -38.69 -11.56
C GLN A 36 5.05 -38.43 -11.40
N PRO A 37 4.47 -38.60 -10.20
CA PRO A 37 3.05 -38.37 -10.02
C PRO A 37 2.69 -36.92 -10.41
N ASP A 38 1.59 -36.79 -11.13
CA ASP A 38 1.10 -35.46 -11.51
C ASP A 38 0.90 -34.60 -10.26
N PRO A 39 1.34 -33.33 -10.30
CA PRO A 39 1.18 -32.45 -9.18
C PRO A 39 -0.31 -32.27 -8.87
N VAL A 40 -0.76 -32.82 -7.74
CA VAL A 40 -2.13 -32.66 -7.26
C VAL A 40 -2.29 -31.21 -6.84
N THR A 41 -2.99 -30.42 -7.65
CA THR A 41 -3.39 -29.08 -7.23
C THR A 41 -4.49 -29.24 -6.16
N PRO A 42 -4.31 -28.63 -4.97
CA PRO A 42 -5.32 -28.70 -3.93
C PRO A 42 -6.66 -28.12 -4.46
N GLU A 43 -7.77 -28.73 -4.07
CA GLU A 43 -9.09 -28.25 -4.47
C GLU A 43 -9.26 -26.76 -4.12
N PRO A 44 -9.87 -25.97 -5.04
CA PRO A 44 -10.13 -24.58 -4.77
C PRO A 44 -11.08 -24.47 -3.57
N ARG A 45 -10.84 -23.46 -2.72
CA ARG A 45 -11.66 -23.18 -1.56
C ARG A 45 -13.14 -22.96 -1.98
N SER A 46 -14.08 -23.43 -1.17
CA SER A 46 -15.50 -23.26 -1.48
C SER A 46 -15.90 -21.77 -1.53
N ALA A 47 -16.71 -21.39 -2.52
CA ALA A 47 -17.20 -20.01 -2.69
C ALA A 47 -17.95 -19.50 -1.45
N ALA A 48 -18.63 -20.38 -0.72
CA ALA A 48 -19.32 -20.03 0.54
C ALA A 48 -18.38 -19.45 1.58
N MET A 49 -17.17 -20.00 1.71
CA MET A 49 -16.17 -19.51 2.65
C MET A 49 -15.58 -18.15 2.24
N ASP A 50 -15.49 -17.89 0.93
CA ASP A 50 -15.02 -16.59 0.43
C ASP A 50 -16.06 -15.49 0.69
N TYR A 51 -17.36 -15.77 0.53
CA TYR A 51 -18.42 -14.84 0.91
C TYR A 51 -18.50 -14.65 2.43
N PHE A 52 -18.21 -15.66 3.22
CA PHE A 52 -18.11 -15.54 4.68
C PHE A 52 -16.98 -14.55 5.07
N ASP A 53 -15.82 -14.62 4.40
CA ASP A 53 -14.73 -13.66 4.62
C ASP A 53 -15.16 -12.22 4.31
N VAL A 54 -15.94 -12.00 3.25
CA VAL A 54 -16.53 -10.69 2.92
C VAL A 54 -17.46 -10.22 4.04
N ALA A 55 -18.32 -11.10 4.56
CA ALA A 55 -19.21 -10.76 5.68
C ALA A 55 -18.41 -10.38 6.93
N VAL A 56 -17.35 -11.13 7.25
CA VAL A 56 -16.43 -10.79 8.35
C VAL A 56 -15.79 -9.42 8.12
N LEU A 57 -15.35 -9.11 6.89
CA LEU A 57 -14.77 -7.79 6.56
C LEU A 57 -15.79 -6.67 6.81
N ILE A 58 -17.04 -6.82 6.38
CA ILE A 58 -18.10 -5.83 6.61
C ILE A 58 -18.33 -5.65 8.11
N GLY A 59 -18.42 -6.73 8.87
CA GLY A 59 -18.57 -6.71 10.32
C GLY A 59 -17.41 -5.97 11.02
N VAL A 60 -16.17 -6.27 10.63
CA VAL A 60 -14.96 -5.62 11.14
C VAL A 60 -14.94 -4.13 10.81
N LEU A 61 -15.26 -3.75 9.56
CA LEU A 61 -15.31 -2.34 9.14
C LEU A 61 -16.41 -1.57 9.89
N GLY A 62 -17.59 -2.17 10.04
CA GLY A 62 -18.69 -1.60 10.82
C GLY A 62 -18.32 -1.41 12.28
N LEU A 63 -17.74 -2.44 12.90
CA LEU A 63 -17.29 -2.39 14.29
C LEU A 63 -16.15 -1.38 14.49
N ALA A 64 -15.17 -1.34 13.58
CA ALA A 64 -14.09 -0.34 13.62
C ALA A 64 -14.66 1.08 13.56
N SER A 65 -15.59 1.34 12.64
CA SER A 65 -16.22 2.64 12.49
C SER A 65 -17.01 3.05 13.74
N TRP A 66 -17.76 2.12 14.32
CA TRP A 66 -18.51 2.35 15.56
C TRP A 66 -17.59 2.60 16.76
N LEU A 67 -16.52 1.82 16.92
CA LEU A 67 -15.54 1.98 17.98
C LEU A 67 -14.80 3.33 17.91
N VAL A 68 -14.50 3.80 16.70
CA VAL A 68 -13.80 5.09 16.50
C VAL A 68 -14.72 6.27 16.69
N ILE A 69 -15.92 6.23 16.09
CA ILE A 69 -16.80 7.42 15.99
C ILE A 69 -17.72 7.53 17.20
N ARG A 70 -18.31 6.42 17.66
CA ARG A 70 -19.27 6.42 18.77
C ARG A 70 -18.61 6.13 20.11
N LYS A 71 -17.98 4.96 20.25
CA LYS A 71 -17.33 4.58 21.52
C LYS A 71 -16.01 5.27 21.80
N ARG A 72 -15.34 5.80 20.78
CA ARG A 72 -14.06 6.51 20.88
C ARG A 72 -13.01 5.73 21.70
N SER A 73 -12.97 4.40 21.55
CA SER A 73 -12.20 3.51 22.39
C SER A 73 -10.95 2.99 21.65
N ARG A 74 -9.78 3.42 22.12
CA ARG A 74 -8.50 2.90 21.61
C ARG A 74 -8.33 1.41 21.93
N GLN A 75 -8.76 0.99 23.13
CA GLN A 75 -8.61 -0.41 23.55
C GLN A 75 -9.47 -1.34 22.70
N GLY A 76 -10.71 -0.94 22.36
CA GLY A 76 -11.56 -1.71 21.45
C GLY A 76 -10.93 -1.87 20.06
N ILE A 77 -10.35 -0.80 19.52
CA ILE A 77 -9.61 -0.88 18.23
C ILE A 77 -8.40 -1.81 18.33
N LEU A 78 -7.68 -1.84 19.45
CA LEU A 78 -6.53 -2.72 19.63
C LEU A 78 -6.96 -4.20 19.63
N TRP A 79 -8.02 -4.57 20.33
CA TRP A 79 -8.55 -5.94 20.32
C TRP A 79 -9.05 -6.34 18.94
N LEU A 80 -9.78 -5.46 18.26
CA LEU A 80 -10.23 -5.68 16.89
C LEU A 80 -9.03 -5.88 15.95
N SER A 81 -7.98 -5.09 16.13
CA SER A 81 -6.73 -5.20 15.35
C SER A 81 -6.03 -6.55 15.55
N ILE A 82 -5.98 -7.06 16.79
CA ILE A 82 -5.42 -8.38 17.07
C ILE A 82 -6.26 -9.46 16.38
N PHE A 83 -7.58 -9.39 16.48
CA PHE A 83 -8.47 -10.32 15.78
C PHE A 83 -8.22 -10.32 14.27
N THR A 84 -8.15 -9.15 13.64
CA THR A 84 -7.95 -9.05 12.19
C THR A 84 -6.55 -9.49 11.75
N LEU A 85 -5.54 -9.28 12.59
CA LEU A 85 -4.19 -9.79 12.34
C LEU A 85 -4.18 -11.32 12.31
N LEU A 86 -4.84 -11.95 13.28
CA LEU A 86 -4.93 -13.41 13.35
C LEU A 86 -5.78 -13.95 12.19
N TYR A 87 -6.94 -13.36 11.93
CA TYR A 87 -7.87 -13.86 10.92
C TYR A 87 -7.40 -13.56 9.50
N PHE A 88 -7.24 -12.29 9.13
CA PHE A 88 -6.87 -11.91 7.77
C PHE A 88 -5.36 -12.04 7.48
N GLY A 89 -4.51 -11.86 8.50
CA GLY A 89 -3.07 -12.03 8.36
C GLY A 89 -2.69 -13.51 8.30
N PHE A 90 -2.77 -14.20 9.42
CA PHE A 90 -2.25 -15.56 9.54
C PHE A 90 -3.20 -16.64 9.03
N TYR A 91 -4.48 -16.66 9.46
CA TYR A 91 -5.41 -17.71 9.02
C TYR A 91 -5.70 -17.66 7.53
N ARG A 92 -5.84 -16.46 6.96
CA ARG A 92 -6.06 -16.26 5.52
C ARG A 92 -4.75 -16.04 4.73
N ASN A 93 -3.60 -16.22 5.34
CA ASN A 93 -2.27 -16.09 4.72
C ASN A 93 -2.08 -14.76 3.97
N GLY A 94 -2.69 -13.68 4.45
CA GLY A 94 -2.66 -12.40 3.77
C GLY A 94 -3.32 -12.36 2.38
N CYS A 95 -3.99 -13.44 1.95
CA CYS A 95 -4.60 -13.57 0.61
C CYS A 95 -5.78 -12.61 0.38
N ILE A 96 -6.33 -12.02 1.43
CA ILE A 96 -7.38 -10.99 1.35
C ILE A 96 -6.68 -9.64 1.37
N CYS A 97 -6.00 -9.31 0.28
CA CYS A 97 -5.21 -8.10 0.18
C CYS A 97 -5.91 -7.07 -0.71
N SER A 98 -6.60 -6.10 -0.09
CA SER A 98 -7.17 -4.95 -0.82
C SER A 98 -6.10 -4.17 -1.60
N VAL A 99 -4.83 -4.25 -1.17
CA VAL A 99 -3.71 -3.57 -1.83
C VAL A 99 -3.37 -4.25 -3.15
N GLY A 100 -3.23 -5.58 -3.15
CA GLY A 100 -2.96 -6.37 -4.37
C GLY A 100 -4.13 -6.36 -5.35
N SER A 101 -5.37 -6.23 -4.88
CA SER A 101 -6.56 -6.17 -5.75
C SER A 101 -6.56 -5.01 -6.75
N ILE A 102 -5.78 -3.94 -6.50
CA ILE A 102 -5.57 -2.86 -7.49
C ILE A 102 -5.10 -3.43 -8.83
N GLN A 103 -4.10 -4.31 -8.79
CA GLN A 103 -3.48 -4.87 -10.00
C GLN A 103 -4.41 -5.82 -10.73
N ASN A 104 -5.15 -6.67 -9.99
CA ASN A 104 -6.17 -7.54 -10.58
C ASN A 104 -7.27 -6.75 -11.30
N ILE A 105 -7.73 -5.65 -10.69
CA ILE A 105 -8.76 -4.79 -11.30
C ILE A 105 -8.22 -4.11 -12.55
N VAL A 106 -7.01 -3.55 -12.49
CA VAL A 106 -6.39 -2.89 -13.65
C VAL A 106 -6.19 -3.89 -14.79
N LEU A 107 -5.74 -5.11 -14.49
CA LEU A 107 -5.56 -6.16 -15.50
C LEU A 107 -6.90 -6.54 -16.14
N SER A 108 -7.98 -6.69 -15.36
CA SER A 108 -9.31 -7.02 -15.90
C SER A 108 -9.88 -5.95 -16.84
N PHE A 109 -9.47 -4.69 -16.71
CA PHE A 109 -9.81 -3.63 -17.66
C PHE A 109 -8.92 -3.63 -18.92
N SER A 110 -7.70 -4.17 -18.82
CA SER A 110 -6.72 -4.13 -19.89
C SER A 110 -6.71 -5.41 -20.73
N ASP A 111 -7.16 -6.52 -20.15
CA ASP A 111 -7.25 -7.84 -20.77
C ASP A 111 -8.64 -8.43 -20.58
N ALA A 112 -9.38 -8.52 -21.68
CA ALA A 112 -10.75 -9.04 -21.70
C ALA A 112 -10.84 -10.55 -21.36
N THR A 113 -9.72 -11.27 -21.42
CA THR A 113 -9.67 -12.72 -21.08
C THR A 113 -9.53 -12.95 -19.59
N TYR A 114 -9.09 -11.94 -18.83
CA TYR A 114 -8.87 -12.03 -17.40
C TYR A 114 -10.16 -11.78 -16.60
N ALA A 115 -10.70 -12.83 -15.99
CA ALA A 115 -11.88 -12.74 -15.13
C ALA A 115 -11.48 -12.51 -13.67
N ILE A 116 -11.91 -11.39 -13.09
CA ILE A 116 -11.73 -11.12 -11.65
C ILE A 116 -12.86 -11.75 -10.84
N SER A 117 -12.54 -12.35 -9.68
CA SER A 117 -13.58 -12.85 -8.76
C SER A 117 -14.36 -11.71 -8.10
N VAL A 118 -15.66 -11.90 -7.91
CA VAL A 118 -16.53 -10.92 -7.22
C VAL A 118 -16.03 -10.64 -5.80
N THR A 119 -15.51 -11.64 -5.12
CA THR A 119 -14.96 -11.50 -3.77
C THR A 119 -13.75 -10.58 -3.75
N ALA A 120 -12.81 -10.70 -4.70
CA ALA A 120 -11.67 -9.81 -4.83
C ALA A 120 -12.10 -8.36 -5.10
N LEU A 121 -13.12 -8.16 -5.94
CA LEU A 121 -13.70 -6.85 -6.19
C LEU A 121 -14.33 -6.25 -4.91
N LEU A 122 -15.05 -7.06 -4.13
CA LEU A 122 -15.65 -6.61 -2.87
C LEU A 122 -14.57 -6.25 -1.84
N PHE A 123 -13.49 -7.03 -1.72
CA PHE A 123 -12.36 -6.69 -0.84
C PHE A 123 -11.67 -5.38 -1.23
N PHE A 124 -11.70 -5.01 -2.48
CA PHE A 124 -11.19 -3.72 -2.94
C PHE A 124 -12.19 -2.59 -2.68
N LEU A 125 -13.46 -2.75 -3.02
CA LEU A 125 -14.45 -1.68 -2.98
C LEU A 125 -14.94 -1.36 -1.57
N LEU A 126 -15.18 -2.37 -0.71
CA LEU A 126 -15.73 -2.15 0.62
C LEU A 126 -14.91 -1.18 1.48
N PRO A 127 -13.56 -1.33 1.60
CA PRO A 127 -12.78 -0.36 2.38
C PRO A 127 -12.82 1.06 1.79
N LEU A 128 -12.94 1.22 0.46
CA LEU A 128 -13.06 2.53 -0.19
C LEU A 128 -14.40 3.18 0.13
N VAL A 129 -15.49 2.42 0.08
CA VAL A 129 -16.83 2.89 0.44
C VAL A 129 -16.85 3.30 1.92
N PHE A 130 -16.30 2.47 2.82
CA PHE A 130 -16.22 2.82 4.24
C PHE A 130 -15.32 4.06 4.46
N ALA A 131 -14.25 4.20 3.70
CA ALA A 131 -13.39 5.39 3.79
C ALA A 131 -14.10 6.67 3.34
N LEU A 132 -14.99 6.58 2.35
CA LEU A 132 -15.79 7.71 1.88
C LEU A 132 -16.77 8.21 2.95
N PHE A 133 -17.32 7.32 3.78
CA PHE A 133 -18.27 7.70 4.82
C PHE A 133 -17.61 7.93 6.18
N PHE A 134 -16.71 7.05 6.61
CA PHE A 134 -16.19 6.97 7.98
C PHE A 134 -14.70 7.30 8.11
N GLY A 135 -14.07 7.76 7.03
CA GLY A 135 -12.63 7.96 7.00
C GLY A 135 -11.84 6.65 6.97
N ARG A 136 -10.55 6.70 7.29
CA ARG A 136 -9.63 5.56 7.14
C ARG A 136 -9.78 4.49 8.24
N THR A 137 -11.01 4.11 8.61
CA THR A 137 -11.29 3.10 9.64
C THR A 137 -10.78 1.71 9.25
N PHE A 138 -10.72 1.39 7.96
CA PHE A 138 -10.04 0.18 7.45
C PHE A 138 -8.59 0.10 7.93
N CYS A 139 -7.83 1.20 7.82
CA CYS A 139 -6.45 1.21 8.28
C CYS A 139 -6.31 1.13 9.81
N ALA A 140 -7.37 1.54 10.55
CA ALA A 140 -7.35 1.54 12.01
C ALA A 140 -7.33 0.12 12.60
N GLY A 141 -8.17 -0.78 12.06
CA GLY A 141 -8.42 -2.06 12.71
C GLY A 141 -8.72 -3.22 11.78
N ALA A 142 -8.83 -3.03 10.44
CA ALA A 142 -9.16 -4.10 9.51
C ALA A 142 -7.98 -4.57 8.66
N CYS A 143 -7.01 -3.71 8.38
CA CYS A 143 -5.87 -4.03 7.52
C CYS A 143 -4.74 -4.71 8.32
N PRO A 144 -4.40 -5.98 8.08
CA PRO A 144 -3.34 -6.69 8.81
C PRO A 144 -1.97 -6.04 8.63
N LEU A 145 -1.67 -5.49 7.43
CA LEU A 145 -0.41 -4.78 7.15
C LEU A 145 -0.25 -3.53 8.04
N GLY A 146 -1.34 -2.82 8.32
CA GLY A 146 -1.32 -1.67 9.21
C GLY A 146 -1.22 -2.06 10.67
N VAL A 147 -1.87 -3.16 11.04
CA VAL A 147 -1.92 -3.64 12.42
C VAL A 147 -0.55 -4.12 12.90
N ILE A 148 0.16 -4.94 12.13
CA ILE A 148 1.49 -5.43 12.51
C ILE A 148 2.47 -4.27 12.79
N GLN A 149 2.39 -3.20 11.98
CA GLN A 149 3.20 -2.00 12.19
C GLN A 149 2.75 -1.17 13.41
N ASP A 150 1.44 -1.16 13.73
CA ASP A 150 0.93 -0.40 14.90
C ASP A 150 1.32 -1.04 16.24
N LEU A 151 1.49 -2.36 16.26
CA LEU A 151 1.89 -3.11 17.45
C LEU A 151 3.36 -2.86 17.84
N VAL A 152 4.23 -2.58 16.88
CA VAL A 152 5.66 -2.35 17.11
C VAL A 152 6.02 -0.90 17.46
N ILE A 153 5.07 0.06 17.39
CA ILE A 153 5.32 1.46 17.72
C ILE A 153 5.66 1.62 19.20
N ILE A 154 6.91 1.99 19.51
CA ILE A 154 7.40 2.21 20.88
C ILE A 154 7.53 3.69 21.18
N HIS A 155 8.32 4.40 20.38
CA HIS A 155 8.64 5.81 20.61
C HIS A 155 8.55 6.61 19.31
N PRO A 156 7.34 7.06 18.93
CA PRO A 156 7.15 7.74 17.65
C PRO A 156 7.86 9.10 17.63
N ILE A 157 8.64 9.34 16.58
CA ILE A 157 9.35 10.59 16.32
C ILE A 157 8.55 11.36 15.25
N SER A 158 8.40 12.67 15.44
CA SER A 158 7.83 13.55 14.43
C SER A 158 8.84 13.80 13.31
N LEU A 159 8.45 13.51 12.06
CA LEU A 159 9.30 13.76 10.90
C LEU A 159 9.30 15.23 10.50
N PRO A 160 10.45 15.80 10.08
CA PRO A 160 10.49 17.15 9.54
C PRO A 160 9.51 17.31 8.37
N PHE A 161 8.90 18.49 8.26
CA PHE A 161 7.85 18.77 7.28
C PHE A 161 8.26 18.45 5.83
N TRP A 162 9.48 18.86 5.43
CA TRP A 162 9.98 18.63 4.08
C TRP A 162 10.13 17.14 3.76
N LEU A 163 10.70 16.34 4.70
CA LEU A 163 10.89 14.91 4.54
C LEU A 163 9.55 14.17 4.42
N ARG A 164 8.57 14.53 5.27
CA ARG A 164 7.23 13.98 5.23
C ARG A 164 6.52 14.24 3.90
N LYS A 165 6.71 15.44 3.33
CA LYS A 165 6.11 15.80 2.04
C LYS A 165 6.78 15.08 0.86
N THR A 166 8.10 14.97 0.87
CA THR A 166 8.86 14.26 -0.16
C THR A 166 8.56 12.76 -0.14
N LEU A 167 8.67 12.11 1.02
CA LEU A 167 8.31 10.69 1.16
C LEU A 167 6.84 10.42 0.83
N GLY A 168 5.96 11.39 1.07
CA GLY A 168 4.54 11.29 0.73
C GLY A 168 4.23 11.22 -0.78
N ILE A 169 5.22 11.43 -1.66
CA ILE A 169 5.08 11.27 -3.12
C ILE A 169 5.28 9.81 -3.53
N ILE A 170 6.10 9.04 -2.79
CA ILE A 170 6.46 7.66 -3.12
C ILE A 170 5.23 6.74 -3.32
N PRO A 171 4.18 6.77 -2.46
CA PRO A 171 3.01 5.91 -2.68
C PRO A 171 2.30 6.18 -4.01
N TYR A 172 2.33 7.44 -4.48
CA TYR A 172 1.74 7.81 -5.78
C TYR A 172 2.59 7.29 -6.94
N MET A 173 3.93 7.36 -6.82
CA MET A 173 4.85 6.77 -7.80
C MET A 173 4.66 5.25 -7.86
N TYR A 174 4.58 4.60 -6.70
CA TYR A 174 4.36 3.16 -6.62
C TYR A 174 3.00 2.76 -7.20
N LEU A 175 1.94 3.53 -6.92
CA LEU A 175 0.62 3.32 -7.53
C LEU A 175 0.68 3.45 -9.06
N ALA A 176 1.34 4.50 -9.58
CA ALA A 176 1.46 4.72 -11.01
C ALA A 176 2.20 3.56 -11.72
N LEU A 177 3.31 3.10 -11.12
CA LEU A 177 4.06 1.94 -11.63
C LEU A 177 3.25 0.64 -11.53
N ALA A 178 2.56 0.41 -10.43
CA ALA A 178 1.73 -0.77 -10.24
C ALA A 178 0.59 -0.85 -11.27
N VAL A 179 -0.04 0.28 -11.56
CA VAL A 179 -1.06 0.39 -12.61
C VAL A 179 -0.45 0.16 -13.99
N LEU A 180 0.72 0.74 -14.28
CA LEU A 180 1.42 0.57 -15.56
C LEU A 180 1.78 -0.89 -15.82
N TYR A 181 2.42 -1.56 -14.85
CA TYR A 181 2.83 -2.96 -14.99
C TYR A 181 1.64 -3.92 -15.08
N ALA A 182 0.60 -3.68 -14.31
CA ALA A 182 -0.62 -4.47 -14.39
C ALA A 182 -1.36 -4.26 -15.72
N ALA A 183 -1.48 -3.01 -16.21
CA ALA A 183 -2.14 -2.69 -17.47
C ALA A 183 -1.40 -3.24 -18.70
N THR A 184 -0.09 -3.44 -18.60
CA THR A 184 0.71 -4.05 -19.66
C THR A 184 0.80 -5.58 -19.57
N GLY A 185 0.23 -6.19 -18.50
CA GLY A 185 0.33 -7.63 -18.24
C GLY A 185 1.74 -8.10 -17.88
N THR A 186 2.62 -7.19 -17.46
CA THR A 186 4.03 -7.50 -17.26
C THR A 186 4.30 -8.15 -15.90
N ASP A 187 3.88 -7.52 -14.80
CA ASP A 187 4.17 -8.03 -13.45
C ASP A 187 3.19 -7.45 -12.41
N PHE A 188 2.98 -8.20 -11.34
CA PHE A 188 2.24 -7.76 -10.16
C PHE A 188 3.19 -7.27 -9.06
N ILE A 189 3.81 -6.11 -9.30
CA ILE A 189 4.85 -5.56 -8.42
C ILE A 189 4.39 -5.37 -6.96
N ILE A 190 3.10 -5.09 -6.71
CA ILE A 190 2.58 -4.96 -5.35
C ILE A 190 2.67 -6.31 -4.62
N CYS A 191 2.21 -7.39 -5.25
CA CYS A 191 2.22 -8.72 -4.65
C CYS A 191 3.65 -9.27 -4.53
N ARG A 192 4.50 -8.98 -5.53
CA ARG A 192 5.88 -9.45 -5.58
C ARG A 192 6.77 -8.80 -4.52
N TYR A 193 6.57 -7.50 -4.25
CA TYR A 193 7.39 -6.73 -3.33
C TYR A 193 6.67 -6.35 -2.04
N ASP A 194 5.59 -7.07 -1.66
CA ASP A 194 4.94 -6.86 -0.37
C ASP A 194 5.76 -7.50 0.76
N PRO A 195 6.33 -6.68 1.67
CA PRO A 195 7.23 -7.18 2.70
C PRO A 195 6.53 -7.96 3.80
N PHE A 196 5.20 -7.87 3.93
CA PHE A 196 4.45 -8.47 5.04
C PHE A 196 3.66 -9.71 4.63
N VAL A 197 3.23 -9.82 3.37
CA VAL A 197 2.50 -11.00 2.88
C VAL A 197 3.36 -12.25 3.02
N GLY A 198 4.65 -12.16 2.74
CA GLY A 198 5.58 -13.26 2.94
C GLY A 198 5.69 -13.72 4.39
N ILE A 199 5.60 -12.79 5.36
CA ILE A 199 5.58 -13.10 6.79
C ILE A 199 4.29 -13.89 7.14
N TYR A 200 3.14 -13.49 6.61
CA TYR A 200 1.86 -14.18 6.87
C TYR A 200 1.78 -15.56 6.24
N ARG A 201 2.41 -15.74 5.07
CA ARG A 201 2.45 -17.03 4.36
C ARG A 201 3.52 -17.98 4.87
N MET A 202 4.47 -17.47 5.67
CA MET A 202 5.67 -18.21 6.09
C MET A 202 6.49 -18.73 4.90
N ASP A 203 6.30 -18.15 3.72
CA ASP A 203 6.95 -18.50 2.46
C ASP A 203 7.30 -17.20 1.72
N ALA A 204 8.48 -16.68 1.96
CA ALA A 204 8.98 -15.48 1.32
C ALA A 204 10.46 -15.62 0.99
N PRO A 205 10.92 -15.04 -0.14
CA PRO A 205 12.34 -14.91 -0.41
C PRO A 205 13.01 -14.11 0.72
N TYR A 206 14.24 -14.49 1.07
CA TYR A 206 15.01 -13.87 2.15
C TYR A 206 15.04 -12.34 2.06
N THR A 207 15.16 -11.79 0.85
CA THR A 207 15.15 -10.35 0.60
C THR A 207 13.87 -9.66 1.08
N MET A 208 12.70 -10.30 0.93
CA MET A 208 11.41 -9.75 1.38
C MET A 208 11.28 -9.84 2.90
N VAL A 209 11.78 -10.89 3.51
CA VAL A 209 11.81 -11.00 4.99
C VAL A 209 12.68 -9.90 5.58
N VAL A 210 13.88 -9.69 5.04
CA VAL A 210 14.78 -8.61 5.47
C VAL A 210 14.12 -7.24 5.32
N LEU A 211 13.45 -7.00 4.19
CA LEU A 211 12.73 -5.76 3.94
C LEU A 211 11.58 -5.57 4.95
N GLY A 212 10.82 -6.63 5.24
CA GLY A 212 9.74 -6.63 6.23
C GLY A 212 10.24 -6.31 7.62
N VAL A 213 11.31 -6.96 8.05
CA VAL A 213 11.97 -6.68 9.34
C VAL A 213 12.49 -5.25 9.39
N ALA A 214 13.11 -4.73 8.33
CA ALA A 214 13.58 -3.35 8.26
C ALA A 214 12.42 -2.35 8.43
N PHE A 215 11.26 -2.60 7.79
CA PHE A 215 10.07 -1.77 8.00
C PHE A 215 9.51 -1.86 9.43
N LEU A 216 9.56 -3.02 10.08
CA LEU A 216 9.13 -3.17 11.47
C LEU A 216 10.10 -2.45 12.43
N LEU A 217 11.40 -2.55 12.23
CA LEU A 217 12.39 -1.82 13.02
C LEU A 217 12.24 -0.31 12.87
N MET A 218 12.07 0.18 11.62
CA MET A 218 11.76 1.58 11.36
C MET A 218 10.42 1.98 12.00
N GLY A 219 9.45 1.06 12.03
CA GLY A 219 8.13 1.21 12.63
C GLY A 219 8.15 1.48 14.13
N MET A 220 9.21 1.10 14.84
CA MET A 220 9.37 1.40 16.27
C MET A 220 9.47 2.91 16.53
N PHE A 221 10.04 3.65 15.58
CA PHE A 221 10.28 5.09 15.68
C PHE A 221 9.37 5.91 14.76
N VAL A 222 9.03 5.40 13.58
CA VAL A 222 8.17 6.09 12.62
C VAL A 222 6.83 5.36 12.55
N GLY A 223 5.75 6.01 12.91
CA GLY A 223 4.42 5.38 12.89
C GLY A 223 4.05 4.86 11.50
N ARG A 224 3.92 3.53 11.36
CA ARG A 224 3.49 2.81 10.15
C ARG A 224 4.22 3.25 8.88
N PRO A 225 5.55 3.08 8.76
CA PRO A 225 6.35 3.62 7.66
C PRO A 225 5.90 3.09 6.30
N TYR A 226 5.60 1.79 6.16
CA TYR A 226 5.10 1.23 4.91
C TYR A 226 3.72 1.80 4.53
N CYS A 227 2.75 1.80 5.46
CA CYS A 227 1.41 2.34 5.19
C CYS A 227 1.41 3.84 4.88
N ARG A 228 2.37 4.58 5.42
CA ARG A 228 2.47 6.04 5.28
C ARG A 228 3.16 6.47 4.00
N PHE A 229 4.22 5.74 3.60
CA PHE A 229 5.12 6.18 2.54
C PHE A 229 5.25 5.22 1.37
N PHE A 230 4.65 4.02 1.42
CA PHE A 230 4.77 3.04 0.33
C PHE A 230 3.41 2.49 -0.12
N CYS A 231 2.41 2.37 0.75
CA CYS A 231 1.15 1.70 0.43
C CYS A 231 0.37 2.40 -0.70
N PRO A 232 0.23 1.80 -1.89
CA PRO A 232 -0.49 2.43 -3.01
C PRO A 232 -2.01 2.50 -2.75
N TYR A 233 -2.58 1.52 -2.06
CA TYR A 233 -3.99 1.55 -1.66
C TYR A 233 -4.28 2.67 -0.65
N GLY A 234 -3.27 3.03 0.16
CA GLY A 234 -3.33 4.17 1.05
C GLY A 234 -3.60 5.50 0.34
N VAL A 235 -3.19 5.65 -0.92
CA VAL A 235 -3.49 6.82 -1.77
C VAL A 235 -4.99 6.90 -2.07
N LEU A 236 -5.60 5.79 -2.48
CA LEU A 236 -7.04 5.72 -2.78
C LEU A 236 -7.87 6.01 -1.53
N LEU A 237 -7.52 5.37 -0.41
CA LEU A 237 -8.16 5.63 0.87
C LEU A 237 -8.00 7.08 1.33
N LYS A 238 -6.85 7.71 1.08
CA LYS A 238 -6.61 9.12 1.38
C LYS A 238 -7.53 10.04 0.58
N TRP A 239 -7.74 9.74 -0.70
CA TRP A 239 -8.65 10.51 -1.55
C TRP A 239 -10.10 10.36 -1.07
N MET A 240 -10.58 9.13 -0.87
CA MET A 240 -11.93 8.88 -0.38
C MET A 240 -12.18 9.51 0.99
N SER A 241 -11.23 9.38 1.91
CA SER A 241 -11.34 9.92 3.26
C SER A 241 -11.39 11.45 3.33
N LYS A 242 -10.85 12.18 2.34
CA LYS A 242 -11.00 13.63 2.27
C LYS A 242 -12.45 14.09 2.10
N PHE A 243 -13.29 13.27 1.52
CA PHE A 243 -14.71 13.50 1.31
C PHE A 243 -15.58 12.90 2.42
N SER A 244 -14.95 12.26 3.44
CA SER A 244 -15.68 11.55 4.49
C SER A 244 -16.54 12.49 5.32
N ARG A 245 -17.80 12.08 5.51
CA ARG A 245 -18.79 12.85 6.29
C ARG A 245 -18.65 12.62 7.79
N TRP A 246 -18.38 11.40 8.21
CA TRP A 246 -18.28 10.98 9.62
C TRP A 246 -16.89 10.46 9.92
N HIS A 247 -15.89 11.32 9.93
CA HIS A 247 -14.53 10.94 10.28
C HIS A 247 -14.24 11.19 11.78
N LEU A 248 -13.11 10.64 12.24
CA LEU A 248 -12.64 10.84 13.60
C LEU A 248 -12.46 12.34 13.88
N THR A 249 -13.09 12.82 14.94
CA THR A 249 -12.94 14.19 15.45
C THR A 249 -12.40 14.15 16.87
N ILE A 250 -11.57 15.14 17.22
CA ILE A 250 -11.20 15.44 18.62
C ILE A 250 -12.28 16.38 19.15
N THR A 251 -12.50 16.45 20.45
CA THR A 251 -13.58 17.20 21.08
C THR A 251 -13.70 18.63 20.55
N PRO A 252 -14.76 18.99 19.85
CA PRO A 252 -14.85 20.29 19.19
C PRO A 252 -15.34 21.41 20.10
N ALA A 253 -16.08 21.11 21.16
CA ALA A 253 -16.81 22.11 21.90
C ALA A 253 -15.99 22.93 22.92
N HIS A 254 -14.92 22.35 23.50
CA HIS A 254 -14.12 22.98 24.58
C HIS A 254 -12.65 22.59 24.52
N CYS A 255 -11.97 22.90 23.42
CA CYS A 255 -10.54 22.64 23.30
C CYS A 255 -9.74 23.58 24.23
N ILE A 256 -9.04 23.02 25.21
CA ILE A 256 -8.16 23.76 26.12
C ILE A 256 -6.75 23.99 25.58
N GLN A 257 -6.50 23.65 24.33
CA GLN A 257 -5.23 23.82 23.61
C GLN A 257 -4.00 23.21 24.31
N CYS A 258 -4.16 22.12 25.05
CA CYS A 258 -3.12 21.45 25.82
C CYS A 258 -2.07 20.70 25.00
N LYS A 259 -2.22 20.57 23.67
CA LYS A 259 -1.33 19.90 22.70
C LYS A 259 -1.16 18.37 22.89
N LEU A 260 -1.78 17.75 23.88
CA LEU A 260 -1.63 16.32 24.15
C LEU A 260 -2.07 15.43 22.97
N CYS A 261 -3.07 15.85 22.20
CA CYS A 261 -3.51 15.15 21.01
C CYS A 261 -2.41 15.06 19.93
N THR A 262 -1.64 16.15 19.75
CA THR A 262 -0.55 16.18 18.75
C THR A 262 0.63 15.32 19.15
N THR A 263 1.03 15.35 20.43
CA THR A 263 2.12 14.52 20.97
C THR A 263 1.77 13.03 21.01
N SER A 264 0.47 12.69 21.16
CA SER A 264 0.01 11.30 21.14
C SER A 264 -0.14 10.72 19.73
N CYS A 265 -0.12 11.56 18.69
CA CYS A 265 -0.33 11.14 17.31
C CYS A 265 0.98 10.68 16.65
N PRO A 266 1.19 9.37 16.41
CA PRO A 266 2.42 8.87 15.80
C PRO A 266 2.52 9.15 14.30
N PHE A 267 1.48 9.78 13.71
CA PHE A 267 1.36 9.99 12.27
C PHE A 267 1.51 11.46 11.86
N ASP A 268 1.66 12.39 12.81
CA ASP A 268 1.62 13.84 12.59
C ASP A 268 0.39 14.28 11.75
N ALA A 269 -0.75 13.65 12.01
CA ALA A 269 -1.98 13.85 11.24
C ALA A 269 -2.91 14.91 11.86
N ILE A 270 -2.47 15.64 12.89
CA ILE A 270 -3.27 16.66 13.54
C ILE A 270 -2.78 18.02 13.09
N ASP A 271 -3.68 18.76 12.47
CA ASP A 271 -3.43 20.14 12.05
C ASP A 271 -3.55 21.09 13.25
N TYR A 272 -2.62 22.05 13.33
CA TYR A 272 -2.57 23.05 14.41
C TYR A 272 -3.56 24.19 14.16
N PRO A 273 -4.09 24.84 15.23
CA PRO A 273 -4.83 26.07 15.10
C PRO A 273 -3.96 27.16 14.47
N THR A 274 -4.59 28.04 13.71
CA THR A 274 -3.91 29.14 13.03
C THR A 274 -3.67 30.28 14.01
N GLU A 275 -2.46 30.79 14.09
CA GLU A 275 -2.13 31.96 14.92
C GLU A 275 -2.96 33.18 14.47
N GLU A 276 -3.47 33.96 15.43
CA GLU A 276 -4.32 35.12 15.15
C GLU A 276 -3.65 36.22 14.31
N LYS A 277 -2.31 36.28 14.35
CA LYS A 277 -1.51 37.27 13.62
C LYS A 277 -1.46 37.02 12.11
N VAL A 278 -1.84 35.83 11.63
CA VAL A 278 -1.80 35.51 10.21
C VAL A 278 -3.05 36.05 9.52
N LYS A 279 -2.91 37.15 8.80
CA LYS A 279 -4.00 37.73 7.98
C LYS A 279 -4.23 36.88 6.73
N ALA A 280 -5.46 36.34 6.59
CA ALA A 280 -5.91 35.74 5.35
C ALA A 280 -5.93 36.79 4.23
N GLY A 281 -5.47 36.43 3.01
CA GLY A 281 -5.63 37.32 1.83
C GLY A 281 -4.53 38.35 1.63
N SER A 282 -3.31 38.10 2.16
CA SER A 282 -2.19 38.99 1.81
C SER A 282 -1.88 38.91 0.30
N ARG A 283 -1.60 40.06 -0.35
CA ARG A 283 -1.19 40.11 -1.78
C ARG A 283 -0.02 39.16 -2.09
N ALA A 284 0.88 38.97 -1.14
CA ALA A 284 1.98 38.02 -1.25
C ALA A 284 1.52 36.56 -1.28
N GLY A 285 0.49 36.18 -0.52
CA GLY A 285 -0.10 34.84 -0.57
C GLY A 285 -0.79 34.56 -1.89
N SER A 286 -1.54 35.51 -2.43
CA SER A 286 -2.18 35.43 -3.75
C SER A 286 -1.14 35.28 -4.89
N ARG A 287 -0.06 36.04 -4.87
CA ARG A 287 1.02 35.92 -5.87
C ARG A 287 1.69 34.54 -5.83
N ARG A 288 1.99 34.02 -4.63
CA ARG A 288 2.54 32.67 -4.49
C ARG A 288 1.59 31.61 -5.03
N PHE A 289 0.30 31.71 -4.70
CA PHE A 289 -0.71 30.78 -5.21
C PHE A 289 -0.75 30.78 -6.75
N ILE A 290 -0.81 31.96 -7.37
CA ILE A 290 -0.82 32.10 -8.84
C ILE A 290 0.45 31.52 -9.44
N LEU A 291 1.62 31.79 -8.84
CA LEU A 291 2.91 31.24 -9.30
C LEU A 291 2.91 29.71 -9.27
N TYR A 292 2.53 29.08 -8.16
CA TYR A 292 2.50 27.61 -8.07
C TYR A 292 1.42 26.99 -8.94
N ALA A 293 0.28 27.68 -9.11
CA ALA A 293 -0.78 27.24 -10.02
C ALA A 293 -0.33 27.29 -11.49
N SER A 294 0.41 28.35 -11.91
CA SER A 294 0.95 28.47 -13.26
C SER A 294 2.09 27.48 -13.55
N LEU A 295 2.82 27.04 -12.53
CA LEU A 295 3.86 26.00 -12.63
C LEU A 295 3.30 24.58 -12.73
N LEU A 296 2.04 24.36 -12.37
CA LEU A 296 1.43 23.03 -12.39
C LEU A 296 1.45 22.37 -13.78
N PRO A 297 1.07 23.05 -14.89
CA PRO A 297 1.21 22.47 -16.23
C PRO A 297 2.65 22.13 -16.58
N ALA A 298 3.61 22.95 -16.16
CA ALA A 298 5.04 22.67 -16.39
C ALA A 298 5.50 21.38 -15.72
N TRP A 299 5.05 21.11 -14.49
CA TRP A 299 5.31 19.85 -13.79
C TRP A 299 4.68 18.64 -14.49
N VAL A 300 3.46 18.81 -15.02
CA VAL A 300 2.79 17.75 -15.79
C VAL A 300 3.55 17.46 -17.07
N ILE A 301 3.95 18.49 -17.83
CA ILE A 301 4.71 18.34 -19.07
C ILE A 301 6.07 17.68 -18.80
N LEU A 302 6.79 18.13 -17.75
CA LEU A 302 8.07 17.55 -17.36
C LEU A 302 7.91 16.08 -16.97
N GLY A 303 6.87 15.75 -16.18
CA GLY A 303 6.55 14.38 -15.81
C GLY A 303 6.22 13.51 -17.02
N THR A 304 5.40 14.00 -17.96
CA THR A 304 5.07 13.30 -19.20
C THR A 304 6.32 13.04 -20.05
N PHE A 305 7.19 14.04 -20.17
CA PHE A 305 8.44 13.92 -20.93
C PHE A 305 9.40 12.90 -20.29
N THR A 306 9.56 12.93 -18.97
CA THR A 306 10.39 11.93 -18.24
C THR A 306 9.79 10.53 -18.37
N GLY A 307 8.47 10.38 -18.27
CA GLY A 307 7.76 9.13 -18.52
C GLY A 307 8.00 8.61 -19.94
N MET A 308 7.88 9.47 -20.93
CA MET A 308 8.16 9.13 -22.33
C MET A 308 9.60 8.61 -22.52
N LYS A 309 10.59 9.21 -21.87
CA LYS A 309 12.01 8.78 -21.96
C LYS A 309 12.29 7.49 -21.21
N SER A 310 11.56 7.22 -20.14
CA SER A 310 11.77 6.04 -19.29
C SER A 310 11.10 4.75 -19.83
N HIS A 311 10.23 4.82 -20.84
CA HIS A 311 9.46 3.68 -21.34
C HIS A 311 10.35 2.51 -21.81
N THR A 312 11.47 2.79 -22.47
CA THR A 312 12.41 1.76 -22.95
C THR A 312 13.03 0.98 -21.80
N TYR A 313 13.36 1.67 -20.71
CA TYR A 313 13.91 1.04 -19.52
C TYR A 313 12.86 0.25 -18.76
N LEU A 314 11.66 0.81 -18.58
CA LEU A 314 10.56 0.17 -17.86
C LEU A 314 10.03 -1.08 -18.60
N SER A 315 10.02 -1.06 -19.93
CA SER A 315 9.54 -2.19 -20.73
C SER A 315 10.42 -3.43 -20.63
N ARG A 316 11.71 -3.30 -20.25
CA ARG A 316 12.63 -4.43 -20.03
C ARG A 316 12.23 -5.35 -18.88
N ALA A 317 11.35 -4.89 -18.00
CA ALA A 317 10.79 -5.75 -16.96
C ALA A 317 9.83 -6.81 -17.52
N ASN A 318 9.34 -6.63 -18.76
CA ASN A 318 8.55 -7.64 -19.45
C ASN A 318 9.49 -8.71 -20.06
N GLN A 319 9.15 -9.98 -19.82
CA GLN A 319 9.99 -11.11 -20.20
C GLN A 319 10.18 -11.20 -21.73
N ASP A 320 9.12 -10.98 -22.52
CA ASP A 320 9.21 -11.02 -23.99
C ASP A 320 10.11 -9.90 -24.53
N VAL A 321 10.01 -8.70 -23.93
CA VAL A 321 10.87 -7.55 -24.32
C VAL A 321 12.33 -7.83 -23.97
N TYR A 322 12.60 -8.32 -22.76
CA TYR A 322 13.94 -8.64 -22.31
C TYR A 322 14.57 -9.73 -23.18
N LEU A 323 13.81 -10.81 -23.43
CA LEU A 323 14.27 -11.96 -24.23
C LEU A 323 14.53 -11.57 -25.68
N ALA A 324 13.64 -10.76 -26.30
CA ALA A 324 13.85 -10.25 -27.66
C ALA A 324 15.12 -9.39 -27.76
N GLU A 325 15.36 -8.48 -26.79
CA GLU A 325 16.59 -7.68 -26.73
C GLU A 325 17.83 -8.57 -26.58
N LEU A 326 17.78 -9.54 -25.70
CA LEU A 326 18.90 -10.46 -25.42
C LEU A 326 19.28 -11.26 -26.66
N LEU A 327 18.30 -11.87 -27.34
CA LEU A 327 18.54 -12.71 -28.52
C LEU A 327 18.95 -11.91 -29.76
N ILE A 328 18.52 -10.64 -29.87
CA ILE A 328 18.97 -9.75 -30.95
C ILE A 328 20.40 -9.25 -30.71
N ALA A 329 20.73 -8.89 -29.46
CA ALA A 329 22.04 -8.35 -29.10
C ALA A 329 23.14 -9.45 -29.08
N ASN A 330 22.81 -10.65 -28.65
CA ASN A 330 23.74 -11.77 -28.49
C ASN A 330 23.15 -13.04 -29.10
N PRO A 331 23.29 -13.30 -30.41
CA PRO A 331 22.76 -14.49 -31.06
C PRO A 331 23.35 -15.79 -30.50
N GLU A 332 24.56 -15.75 -29.94
CA GLU A 332 25.25 -16.91 -29.36
C GLU A 332 24.54 -17.46 -28.11
N VAL A 333 23.80 -16.63 -27.37
CA VAL A 333 23.03 -17.05 -26.20
C VAL A 333 21.88 -18.00 -26.57
N ARG A 334 21.52 -18.10 -27.84
CA ARG A 334 20.51 -19.04 -28.33
C ARG A 334 20.94 -20.49 -28.16
N GLU A 335 22.25 -20.76 -28.19
CA GLU A 335 22.82 -22.10 -28.04
C GLU A 335 23.28 -22.41 -26.61
N ASP A 336 23.10 -21.45 -25.68
CA ASP A 336 23.48 -21.60 -24.28
C ASP A 336 22.47 -22.51 -23.53
N PRO A 337 22.90 -23.72 -23.10
CA PRO A 337 22.04 -24.66 -22.40
C PRO A 337 21.69 -24.20 -20.97
N ASP A 338 22.46 -23.30 -20.38
CA ASP A 338 22.29 -22.85 -19.00
C ASP A 338 21.24 -21.73 -18.88
N ASN A 339 20.84 -21.09 -19.98
CA ASN A 339 19.85 -20.02 -19.98
C ASN A 339 18.43 -20.60 -20.09
N LEU A 340 17.80 -20.79 -18.92
CA LEU A 340 16.44 -21.33 -18.80
C LEU A 340 15.37 -20.53 -19.55
N ASP A 341 15.48 -19.21 -19.61
CA ASP A 341 14.50 -18.35 -20.31
C ASP A 341 14.55 -18.62 -21.82
N VAL A 342 15.75 -18.73 -22.38
CA VAL A 342 15.97 -19.05 -23.80
C VAL A 342 15.51 -20.48 -24.12
N GLN A 343 15.85 -21.45 -23.27
CA GLN A 343 15.42 -22.84 -23.45
C GLN A 343 13.89 -22.97 -23.37
N THR A 344 13.24 -22.26 -22.45
CA THR A 344 11.78 -22.23 -22.36
C THR A 344 11.17 -21.64 -23.62
N PHE A 345 11.74 -20.58 -24.16
CA PHE A 345 11.30 -19.98 -25.43
C PHE A 345 11.44 -20.97 -26.61
N LEU A 346 12.60 -21.58 -26.74
CA LEU A 346 12.86 -22.55 -27.83
C LEU A 346 11.91 -23.76 -27.74
N SER A 347 11.61 -24.25 -26.54
CA SER A 347 10.69 -25.37 -26.34
C SER A 347 9.19 -24.97 -26.54
N SER A 348 8.86 -23.71 -26.48
CA SER A 348 7.48 -23.22 -26.67
C SER A 348 6.98 -23.29 -28.11
N GLY A 349 7.84 -23.51 -29.09
CA GLY A 349 7.48 -23.50 -30.51
C GLY A 349 7.19 -22.14 -31.11
N ARG A 350 7.35 -21.05 -30.36
CA ARG A 350 7.19 -19.66 -30.83
C ARG A 350 8.33 -19.29 -31.77
N THR A 351 8.01 -18.57 -32.87
CA THR A 351 9.04 -18.08 -33.78
C THR A 351 9.66 -16.79 -33.26
N MET A 352 10.90 -16.51 -33.70
CA MET A 352 11.58 -15.27 -33.34
C MET A 352 10.81 -14.01 -33.81
N GLU A 353 10.13 -14.11 -34.97
CA GLU A 353 9.30 -13.03 -35.51
C GLU A 353 8.11 -12.71 -34.59
N GLN A 354 7.46 -13.76 -34.06
CA GLN A 354 6.36 -13.60 -33.09
C GLN A 354 6.86 -12.94 -31.81
N LEU A 355 7.99 -13.37 -31.25
CA LEU A 355 8.58 -12.75 -30.07
C LEU A 355 8.87 -11.27 -30.26
N VAL A 356 9.47 -10.91 -31.41
CA VAL A 356 9.79 -9.49 -31.71
C VAL A 356 8.53 -8.65 -31.87
N GLU A 357 7.49 -9.19 -32.51
CA GLU A 357 6.23 -8.44 -32.68
C GLU A 357 5.49 -8.29 -31.34
N ASP A 358 5.44 -9.32 -30.49
CA ASP A 358 4.88 -9.25 -29.15
C ASP A 358 5.63 -8.21 -28.30
N ALA A 359 6.96 -8.24 -28.31
CA ALA A 359 7.81 -7.25 -27.65
C ALA A 359 7.54 -5.81 -28.13
N ARG A 360 7.29 -5.64 -29.44
CA ARG A 360 6.95 -4.35 -30.04
C ARG A 360 5.59 -3.84 -29.54
N ILE A 361 4.58 -4.71 -29.49
CA ILE A 361 3.25 -4.37 -28.97
C ILE A 361 3.35 -3.93 -27.51
N VAL A 362 4.09 -4.70 -26.69
CA VAL A 362 4.31 -4.37 -25.27
C VAL A 362 5.02 -3.02 -25.12
N ARG A 363 6.08 -2.77 -25.88
CA ARG A 363 6.78 -1.46 -25.86
C ARG A 363 5.88 -0.29 -26.22
N LYS A 364 4.97 -0.46 -27.19
CA LYS A 364 3.99 0.56 -27.54
C LYS A 364 3.02 0.85 -26.39
N LYS A 365 2.56 -0.20 -25.68
CA LYS A 365 1.75 -0.04 -24.47
C LYS A 365 2.53 0.71 -23.37
N PHE A 366 3.81 0.34 -23.16
CA PHE A 366 4.67 1.05 -22.21
C PHE A 366 4.90 2.50 -22.57
N TYR A 367 5.05 2.85 -23.84
CA TYR A 367 5.23 4.23 -24.29
C TYR A 367 4.06 5.12 -23.86
N SER A 368 2.83 4.75 -24.21
CA SER A 368 1.63 5.50 -23.82
C SER A 368 1.38 5.45 -22.30
N GLY A 369 1.52 4.30 -21.68
CA GLY A 369 1.32 4.12 -20.24
C GLY A 369 2.32 4.90 -19.39
N SER A 370 3.61 4.94 -19.79
CA SER A 370 4.64 5.70 -19.09
C SER A 370 4.45 7.21 -19.22
N MET A 371 3.94 7.69 -20.35
CA MET A 371 3.56 9.10 -20.51
C MET A 371 2.47 9.49 -19.50
N ILE A 372 1.42 8.67 -19.40
CA ILE A 372 0.30 8.90 -18.46
C ILE A 372 0.79 8.83 -17.02
N ALA A 373 1.58 7.80 -16.68
CA ALA A 373 2.14 7.63 -15.35
C ALA A 373 3.05 8.80 -14.96
N GLY A 374 3.92 9.23 -15.86
CA GLY A 374 4.80 10.38 -15.65
C GLY A 374 4.02 11.69 -15.47
N GLY A 375 3.03 11.94 -16.31
CA GLY A 375 2.13 13.10 -16.20
C GLY A 375 1.37 13.11 -14.88
N PHE A 376 0.88 11.95 -14.41
CA PHE A 376 0.25 11.79 -13.11
C PHE A 376 1.21 12.12 -11.97
N ILE A 377 2.46 11.64 -12.01
CA ILE A 377 3.47 11.96 -11.00
C ILE A 377 3.77 13.46 -11.00
N GLY A 378 3.91 14.08 -12.18
CA GLY A 378 4.09 15.53 -12.32
C GLY A 378 2.93 16.31 -11.70
N LEU A 379 1.69 15.87 -11.93
CA LEU A 379 0.48 16.45 -11.33
C LEU A 379 0.53 16.34 -9.81
N VAL A 380 0.90 15.19 -9.25
CA VAL A 380 1.01 14.97 -7.79
C VAL A 380 2.04 15.90 -7.18
N ILE A 381 3.20 16.06 -7.81
CA ILE A 381 4.25 16.99 -7.36
C ILE A 381 3.71 18.43 -7.38
N GLY A 382 3.14 18.89 -8.49
CA GLY A 382 2.58 20.22 -8.63
C GLY A 382 1.47 20.49 -7.60
N MET A 383 0.54 19.55 -7.41
CA MET A 383 -0.52 19.66 -6.42
C MET A 383 0.02 19.65 -4.97
N THR A 384 1.09 18.91 -4.70
CA THR A 384 1.74 18.88 -3.39
C THR A 384 2.35 20.24 -3.05
N LEU A 385 3.01 20.87 -4.02
CA LEU A 385 3.58 22.21 -3.89
C LEU A 385 2.46 23.26 -3.72
N LEU A 386 1.41 23.20 -4.56
CA LEU A 386 0.27 24.12 -4.48
C LEU A 386 -0.43 24.04 -3.12
N ASN A 387 -0.63 22.84 -2.58
CA ASN A 387 -1.27 22.65 -1.27
C ASN A 387 -0.48 23.27 -0.10
N GLN A 388 0.82 23.53 -0.25
CA GLN A 388 1.62 24.19 0.79
C GLN A 388 1.32 25.70 0.89
N VAL A 389 0.79 26.29 -0.17
CA VAL A 389 0.48 27.72 -0.24
C VAL A 389 -0.98 28.02 0.13
N ILE A 390 -1.85 27.00 0.08
CA ILE A 390 -3.26 27.16 0.44
C ILE A 390 -3.40 27.37 1.94
N PHE A 391 -3.81 28.57 2.31
CA PHE A 391 -4.09 28.93 3.70
C PHE A 391 -5.48 28.43 4.10
N ARG A 392 -5.54 27.72 5.23
CA ARG A 392 -6.81 27.29 5.86
C ARG A 392 -6.84 27.79 7.30
N ARG A 393 -7.78 28.65 7.61
CA ARG A 393 -7.98 29.11 8.99
C ARG A 393 -8.60 27.99 9.83
N ARG A 394 -8.00 27.70 10.99
CA ARG A 394 -8.48 26.71 11.95
C ARG A 394 -8.48 27.33 13.35
N THR A 395 -9.52 27.09 14.11
CA THR A 395 -9.66 27.54 15.51
C THR A 395 -9.08 26.53 16.49
N ASP A 396 -9.15 25.24 16.16
CA ASP A 396 -8.82 24.14 17.05
C ASP A 396 -7.88 23.12 16.39
N TYR A 397 -7.40 22.17 17.19
CA TYR A 397 -6.67 21.00 16.71
C TYR A 397 -7.60 20.03 15.98
N VAL A 398 -7.44 19.86 14.70
CA VAL A 398 -8.32 19.04 13.85
C VAL A 398 -7.52 17.92 13.20
N PRO A 399 -7.95 16.65 13.29
CA PRO A 399 -7.35 15.57 12.53
C PRO A 399 -7.55 15.80 11.04
N ASN A 400 -6.47 15.71 10.26
CA ASN A 400 -6.55 15.77 8.80
C ASN A 400 -7.19 14.49 8.26
N PRO A 401 -8.37 14.52 7.63
CA PRO A 401 -9.07 13.31 7.23
C PRO A 401 -8.23 12.41 6.28
N GLY A 402 -7.40 13.02 5.43
CA GLY A 402 -6.56 12.28 4.50
C GLY A 402 -5.36 11.58 5.14
N ASP A 403 -4.81 12.14 6.21
CA ASP A 403 -3.60 11.64 6.87
C ASP A 403 -3.90 10.90 8.19
N CYS A 404 -5.12 11.04 8.74
CA CYS A 404 -5.56 10.37 9.96
C CYS A 404 -5.91 8.90 9.71
N TYR A 405 -5.30 8.00 10.46
CA TYR A 405 -5.57 6.56 10.41
C TYR A 405 -6.70 6.10 11.33
N SER A 406 -7.48 6.99 11.89
CA SER A 406 -8.63 6.70 12.75
C SER A 406 -8.32 5.76 13.94
N CYS A 407 -7.11 5.82 14.50
CA CYS A 407 -6.64 4.89 15.54
C CYS A 407 -7.12 5.23 16.97
N ALA A 408 -7.87 6.32 17.15
CA ALA A 408 -8.43 6.81 18.41
C ALA A 408 -7.42 7.14 19.54
N ARG A 409 -6.10 7.18 19.28
CA ARG A 409 -5.08 7.54 20.30
C ARG A 409 -5.30 8.97 20.83
N CYS A 410 -5.52 9.93 19.95
CA CYS A 410 -5.74 11.33 20.34
C CYS A 410 -6.97 11.53 21.23
N GLN A 411 -8.03 10.74 21.03
CA GLN A 411 -9.23 10.76 21.85
C GLN A 411 -8.97 10.18 23.25
N ASP A 412 -8.09 9.21 23.37
CA ASP A 412 -7.75 8.58 24.64
C ASP A 412 -6.88 9.47 25.53
N TYR A 413 -6.03 10.30 24.91
CA TYR A 413 -5.16 11.25 25.61
C TYR A 413 -5.83 12.61 25.89
N CYS A 414 -7.01 12.88 25.31
CA CYS A 414 -7.70 14.16 25.51
C CYS A 414 -8.29 14.26 26.93
N PRO A 415 -7.86 15.23 27.78
CA PRO A 415 -8.33 15.34 29.16
C PRO A 415 -9.79 15.76 29.25
N VAL A 416 -10.32 16.46 28.25
CA VAL A 416 -11.72 16.87 28.17
C VAL A 416 -12.64 15.69 27.85
N GLU A 417 -12.16 14.72 27.10
CA GLU A 417 -12.93 13.55 26.69
C GLU A 417 -12.98 12.43 27.73
N ARG A 418 -11.95 12.29 28.57
CA ARG A 418 -11.87 11.28 29.62
C ARG A 418 -13.02 11.31 30.64
N PRO A 419 -13.43 12.48 31.16
CA PRO A 419 -14.55 12.56 32.09
C PRO A 419 -15.88 12.16 31.46
N LEU A 420 -16.11 12.51 30.17
CA LEU A 420 -17.31 12.15 29.43
C LEU A 420 -17.44 10.64 29.25
N LYS A 421 -16.32 9.94 28.98
CA LYS A 421 -16.31 8.47 28.89
C LYS A 421 -16.64 7.77 30.21
N LYS A 422 -16.21 8.33 31.36
CA LYS A 422 -16.51 7.77 32.69
C LYS A 422 -17.98 7.91 33.09
N GLN A 423 -18.71 8.86 32.47
CA GLN A 423 -20.14 9.07 32.74
C GLN A 423 -21.05 8.20 31.86
N THR A 424 -20.52 7.63 30.76
CA THR A 424 -21.28 6.80 29.80
C THR A 424 -21.01 5.30 29.91
N THR A 425 -20.13 4.87 30.80
CA THR A 425 -19.87 3.48 31.19
C THR A 425 -20.43 3.22 32.57
#